data_24e6ea386f7603633ade2d56c91616a9
#
_entry.id   24e6ea386f7603633ade2d56c91616a9
#
_cell.length_a   1.000
_cell.length_b   1.000
_cell.length_c   1.000
_cell.angle_alpha   90.00
_cell.angle_beta   90.00
_cell.angle_gamma   90.00
#
_symmetry.space_group_name_H-M   'P 1'
#
loop_
_entity.id
_entity.type
_entity.pdbx_description
1 polymer ?
#
loop_
_entity_poly.entity_id
_entity_poly.type
_entity_poly.pdbx_seq_one_letter_code
_entity_poly.pdbx_strand_id
1 'polypeptide(L)'
;MRAVGQTSLTEFIMSEWNNQGEIIMARYFKIKKYDISNGRGLRTSIFFSGCPIHCKGCFNQELWNPNVGREYTQETYQEIKDSMNEHIDGLSILGGEPLSDYNLSTVIELCKEFRKDFPTKSIFLWTGYEIEDFTEQQKEVLNYIHVLICGPFVEELKDLNLKMRGSSNQRVLPIRYTMFKE
;
A
#
# COMPACT_ATOMS: atom_id res chain seq x y z
N MET A 1 7.97 34.13 -23.99
CA MET A 1 7.58 33.78 -22.63
C MET A 1 6.26 33.01 -22.72
N ARG A 2 6.31 31.72 -22.58
CA ARG A 2 5.09 30.87 -22.51
C ARG A 2 4.90 30.45 -21.05
N ALA A 3 3.73 30.73 -20.52
CA ALA A 3 3.34 30.43 -19.15
C ALA A 3 3.36 28.89 -18.93
N VAL A 4 4.02 28.47 -17.86
CA VAL A 4 3.98 27.12 -17.34
C VAL A 4 2.58 26.92 -16.75
N GLY A 5 1.82 25.97 -17.32
CA GLY A 5 0.46 25.69 -16.93
C GLY A 5 0.41 25.23 -15.46
N GLN A 6 -0.33 25.96 -14.67
CA GLN A 6 -0.87 25.50 -13.40
C GLN A 6 -1.90 24.40 -13.71
N THR A 7 -1.53 23.14 -13.50
CA THR A 7 -2.51 22.06 -13.38
C THR A 7 -3.38 22.39 -12.19
N SER A 8 -4.66 22.65 -12.45
CA SER A 8 -5.59 23.10 -11.44
C SER A 8 -5.93 21.94 -10.48
N LEU A 9 -6.11 22.28 -9.20
CA LEU A 9 -6.66 21.41 -8.14
C LEU A 9 -7.95 20.66 -8.59
N THR A 10 -8.65 21.13 -9.61
CA THR A 10 -9.84 20.53 -10.17
C THR A 10 -9.58 19.26 -11.01
N GLU A 11 -8.42 19.10 -11.63
CA GLU A 11 -8.07 17.87 -12.38
C GLU A 11 -7.65 16.73 -11.45
N PHE A 12 -7.10 17.04 -10.28
CA PHE A 12 -6.77 16.06 -9.23
C PHE A 12 -8.02 15.43 -8.61
N ILE A 13 -9.12 16.17 -8.51
CA ILE A 13 -10.37 15.75 -7.87
C ILE A 13 -11.20 14.78 -8.75
N MET A 14 -11.00 14.77 -10.07
CA MET A 14 -11.87 14.00 -10.99
C MET A 14 -11.57 12.50 -11.08
N SER A 15 -10.48 12.00 -10.48
CA SER A 15 -10.12 10.59 -10.47
C SER A 15 -10.69 9.77 -9.30
N GLU A 16 -11.39 10.42 -8.37
CA GLU A 16 -11.83 9.81 -7.10
C GLU A 16 -13.35 9.59 -6.99
N TRP A 17 -14.06 9.62 -8.12
CA TRP A 17 -15.50 9.37 -8.10
C TRP A 17 -15.79 7.88 -8.23
N ASN A 18 -16.53 7.32 -7.26
CA ASN A 18 -17.09 5.98 -7.43
C ASN A 18 -18.18 5.98 -8.51
N ASN A 19 -18.64 4.79 -8.91
CA ASN A 19 -19.75 4.62 -9.86
C ASN A 19 -21.08 5.25 -9.42
N GLN A 20 -21.14 5.85 -8.23
CA GLN A 20 -22.30 6.53 -7.64
C GLN A 20 -22.09 8.04 -7.51
N GLY A 21 -20.95 8.58 -7.98
CA GLY A 21 -20.67 10.02 -7.94
C GLY A 21 -20.24 10.54 -6.57
N GLU A 22 -19.69 9.69 -5.71
CA GLU A 22 -19.14 10.07 -4.40
C GLU A 22 -17.62 10.07 -4.43
N ILE A 23 -16.99 11.05 -3.76
CA ILE A 23 -15.54 11.09 -3.54
C ILE A 23 -15.20 10.06 -2.47
N ILE A 24 -14.49 9.00 -2.84
CA ILE A 24 -13.97 8.05 -1.88
C ILE A 24 -12.60 8.55 -1.41
N MET A 25 -12.54 9.03 -0.18
CA MET A 25 -11.28 9.36 0.48
C MET A 25 -10.70 8.09 1.11
N ALA A 26 -9.51 7.68 0.67
CA ALA A 26 -8.81 6.58 1.31
C ALA A 26 -8.57 6.88 2.80
N ARG A 27 -8.72 5.85 3.63
CA ARG A 27 -8.49 5.98 5.07
C ARG A 27 -7.40 5.00 5.51
N TYR A 28 -6.65 5.39 6.51
CA TYR A 28 -5.66 4.53 7.13
C TYR A 28 -5.87 4.45 8.65
N PHE A 29 -5.58 3.28 9.19
CA PHE A 29 -5.74 3.01 10.62
C PHE A 29 -4.56 3.54 11.42
N LYS A 30 -3.34 3.24 10.96
CA LYS A 30 -2.11 3.68 11.65
C LYS A 30 -0.91 3.73 10.70
N ILE A 31 0.07 4.52 11.10
CA ILE A 31 1.46 4.47 10.61
C ILE A 31 2.31 3.91 11.74
N LYS A 32 3.11 2.88 11.45
CA LYS A 32 4.08 2.29 12.37
C LYS A 32 5.49 2.62 11.90
N LYS A 33 6.14 3.51 12.60
CA LYS A 33 7.56 3.87 12.39
C LYS A 33 8.45 2.80 13.02
N TYR A 34 9.63 2.57 12.45
CA TYR A 34 10.61 1.59 12.94
C TYR A 34 10.06 0.17 13.04
N ASP A 35 9.33 -0.25 12.01
CA ASP A 35 8.69 -1.56 11.94
C ASP A 35 9.67 -2.62 11.39
N ILE A 36 9.89 -3.68 12.18
CA ILE A 36 10.71 -4.83 11.80
C ILE A 36 9.88 -6.06 11.41
N SER A 37 8.54 -5.96 11.51
CA SER A 37 7.64 -7.11 11.33
C SER A 37 7.08 -7.21 9.91
N ASN A 38 6.98 -6.08 9.22
CA ASN A 38 6.32 -6.01 7.92
C ASN A 38 7.33 -5.73 6.80
N GLY A 39 8.14 -6.75 6.51
CA GLY A 39 9.12 -6.71 5.44
C GLY A 39 10.55 -6.89 5.93
N ARG A 40 11.50 -6.88 4.99
CA ARG A 40 12.92 -6.97 5.29
C ARG A 40 13.46 -5.63 5.73
N GLY A 41 14.31 -5.62 6.75
CA GLY A 41 14.94 -4.41 7.29
C GLY A 41 14.03 -3.60 8.20
N LEU A 42 14.43 -2.37 8.49
CA LEU A 42 13.68 -1.43 9.30
C LEU A 42 12.81 -0.54 8.40
N ARG A 43 11.51 -0.51 8.63
CA ARG A 43 10.56 0.11 7.70
C ARG A 43 9.60 1.07 8.38
N THR A 44 9.01 1.95 7.61
CA THR A 44 7.76 2.61 7.99
C THR A 44 6.63 1.86 7.31
N SER A 45 5.60 1.49 8.09
CA SER A 45 4.45 0.74 7.60
C SER A 45 3.18 1.57 7.73
N ILE A 46 2.38 1.65 6.65
CA ILE A 46 1.05 2.25 6.66
C ILE A 46 -0.01 1.17 6.50
N PHE A 47 -1.04 1.21 7.36
CA PHE A 47 -2.14 0.25 7.38
C PHE A 47 -3.41 0.92 6.87
N PHE A 48 -3.78 0.66 5.64
CA PHE A 48 -5.02 1.17 5.04
C PHE A 48 -6.24 0.48 5.63
N SER A 49 -7.38 1.16 5.60
CA SER A 49 -8.69 0.66 6.02
C SER A 49 -9.53 0.28 4.81
N GLY A 50 -10.53 -0.58 5.01
CA GLY A 50 -11.38 -1.12 3.95
C GLY A 50 -10.78 -2.38 3.33
N CYS A 51 -11.49 -3.50 3.47
CA CYS A 51 -11.10 -4.76 2.82
C CYS A 51 -12.38 -5.50 2.40
N PRO A 52 -12.63 -5.68 1.11
CA PRO A 52 -13.81 -6.42 0.64
C PRO A 52 -13.64 -7.94 0.68
N ILE A 53 -12.42 -8.45 0.94
CA ILE A 53 -12.10 -9.88 0.84
C ILE A 53 -12.61 -10.67 2.05
N HIS A 54 -12.54 -10.09 3.26
CA HIS A 54 -13.05 -10.67 4.51
C HIS A 54 -12.57 -12.10 4.80
N CYS A 55 -11.28 -12.35 4.66
CA CYS A 55 -10.70 -13.68 4.90
C CYS A 55 -11.06 -14.23 6.30
N LYS A 56 -11.52 -15.48 6.38
CA LYS A 56 -11.76 -16.14 7.65
C LYS A 56 -10.49 -16.20 8.49
N GLY A 57 -10.58 -15.84 9.78
CA GLY A 57 -9.42 -15.82 10.68
C GLY A 57 -8.41 -14.68 10.41
N CYS A 58 -8.79 -13.67 9.65
CA CYS A 58 -7.95 -12.50 9.37
C CYS A 58 -7.46 -11.84 10.67
N PHE A 59 -6.17 -11.47 10.72
CA PHE A 59 -5.57 -10.80 11.88
C PHE A 59 -6.04 -9.36 12.06
N ASN A 60 -6.51 -8.70 10.98
CA ASN A 60 -6.87 -7.29 10.95
C ASN A 60 -8.36 -7.10 10.61
N GLN A 61 -9.26 -7.90 11.21
CA GLN A 61 -10.71 -7.82 10.93
C GLN A 61 -11.30 -6.42 11.18
N GLU A 62 -10.72 -5.68 12.12
CA GLU A 62 -11.08 -4.29 12.41
C GLU A 62 -10.91 -3.36 11.19
N LEU A 63 -10.02 -3.73 10.26
CA LEU A 63 -9.74 -2.97 9.04
C LEU A 63 -10.64 -3.35 7.85
N TRP A 64 -11.61 -4.22 8.02
CA TRP A 64 -12.57 -4.52 6.94
C TRP A 64 -13.48 -3.32 6.65
N ASN A 65 -13.83 -2.57 7.70
CA ASN A 65 -14.65 -1.36 7.56
C ASN A 65 -13.81 -0.21 6.96
N PRO A 66 -14.19 0.33 5.79
CA PRO A 66 -13.45 1.41 5.15
C PRO A 66 -13.50 2.75 5.92
N ASN A 67 -14.41 2.89 6.88
CA ASN A 67 -14.62 4.13 7.62
C ASN A 67 -13.78 4.23 8.91
N VAL A 68 -12.99 3.21 9.26
CA VAL A 68 -12.14 3.29 10.46
C VAL A 68 -10.85 4.08 10.19
N GLY A 69 -10.28 4.63 11.26
CA GLY A 69 -9.03 5.38 11.20
C GLY A 69 -9.22 6.82 10.70
N ARG A 70 -8.19 7.37 10.07
CA ARG A 70 -8.10 8.76 9.62
C ARG A 70 -8.07 8.83 8.10
N GLU A 71 -8.53 9.92 7.52
CA GLU A 71 -8.40 10.19 6.09
C GLU A 71 -6.93 10.33 5.71
N TYR A 72 -6.57 9.78 4.54
CA TYR A 72 -5.25 9.98 3.97
C TYR A 72 -5.18 11.37 3.31
N THR A 73 -4.21 12.17 3.71
CA THR A 73 -4.00 13.53 3.22
C THR A 73 -2.52 13.77 2.90
N GLN A 74 -2.18 14.95 2.41
CA GLN A 74 -0.78 15.34 2.20
C GLN A 74 0.00 15.41 3.52
N GLU A 75 -0.65 15.75 4.63
CA GLU A 75 -0.02 15.69 5.95
C GLU A 75 0.34 14.24 6.34
N THR A 76 -0.48 13.27 5.92
CA THR A 76 -0.17 11.84 6.11
C THR A 76 1.09 11.44 5.34
N TYR A 77 1.21 11.89 4.09
CA TYR A 77 2.43 11.65 3.32
C TYR A 77 3.64 12.35 3.96
N GLN A 78 3.48 13.58 4.44
CA GLN A 78 4.55 14.28 5.14
C GLN A 78 4.98 13.53 6.41
N GLU A 79 4.04 12.94 7.17
CA GLU A 79 4.38 12.09 8.33
C GLU A 79 5.23 10.87 7.91
N ILE A 80 4.95 10.26 6.76
CA ILE A 80 5.76 9.18 6.20
C ILE A 80 7.15 9.70 5.82
N LYS A 81 7.25 10.84 5.13
CA LYS A 81 8.53 11.46 4.75
C LYS A 81 9.39 11.76 5.95
N ASP A 82 8.83 12.35 6.99
CA ASP A 82 9.54 12.73 8.22
C ASP A 82 10.06 11.51 8.98
N SER A 83 9.49 10.33 8.73
CA SER A 83 9.98 9.08 9.30
C SER A 83 11.19 8.51 8.57
N MET A 84 11.46 8.98 7.34
CA MET A 84 12.55 8.45 6.52
C MET A 84 13.90 9.04 6.96
N ASN A 85 14.82 8.16 7.31
CA ASN A 85 16.20 8.49 7.62
C ASN A 85 17.13 7.42 7.04
N GLU A 86 18.43 7.49 7.32
CA GLU A 86 19.42 6.55 6.79
C GLU A 86 19.21 5.09 7.23
N HIS A 87 18.55 4.87 8.38
CA HIS A 87 18.32 3.54 8.94
C HIS A 87 17.05 2.88 8.42
N ILE A 88 16.14 3.63 7.79
CA ILE A 88 14.89 3.09 7.25
C ILE A 88 15.10 2.56 5.84
N ASP A 89 14.84 1.28 5.62
CA ASP A 89 15.03 0.59 4.32
C ASP A 89 13.90 0.88 3.32
N GLY A 90 12.75 1.35 3.80
CA GLY A 90 11.66 1.69 2.91
C GLY A 90 10.27 1.73 3.54
N LEU A 91 9.27 1.72 2.66
CA LEU A 91 7.85 1.79 2.98
C LEU A 91 7.19 0.42 2.84
N SER A 92 6.33 0.06 3.78
CA SER A 92 5.45 -1.10 3.72
C SER A 92 3.99 -0.67 3.69
N ILE A 93 3.24 -1.13 2.70
CA ILE A 93 1.83 -0.78 2.46
C ILE A 93 0.99 -2.03 2.67
N LEU A 94 0.12 -2.01 3.67
CA LEU A 94 -0.70 -3.15 4.07
C LEU A 94 -1.94 -2.67 4.84
N GLY A 95 -2.65 -3.58 5.53
CA GLY A 95 -3.76 -3.23 6.42
C GLY A 95 -5.01 -4.03 6.11
N GLY A 96 -6.07 -3.36 5.63
CA GLY A 96 -7.22 -3.96 4.98
C GLY A 96 -6.83 -4.47 3.59
N GLU A 97 -7.32 -3.83 2.54
CA GLU A 97 -6.91 -4.14 1.16
C GLU A 97 -6.43 -2.87 0.45
N PRO A 98 -5.10 -2.69 0.32
CA PRO A 98 -4.55 -1.49 -0.35
C PRO A 98 -4.96 -1.34 -1.82
N LEU A 99 -5.25 -2.43 -2.52
CA LEU A 99 -5.65 -2.41 -3.93
C LEU A 99 -7.17 -2.48 -4.13
N SER A 100 -7.97 -2.27 -3.07
CA SER A 100 -9.42 -2.12 -3.19
C SER A 100 -9.78 -0.77 -3.83
N ASP A 101 -11.00 -0.68 -4.35
CA ASP A 101 -11.55 0.56 -4.93
C ASP A 101 -11.52 1.74 -3.93
N TYR A 102 -11.50 1.47 -2.61
CA TYR A 102 -11.38 2.49 -1.58
C TYR A 102 -10.00 3.16 -1.52
N ASN A 103 -8.95 2.44 -1.91
CA ASN A 103 -7.57 2.82 -1.60
C ASN A 103 -6.68 2.94 -2.84
N LEU A 104 -7.05 2.30 -3.96
CA LEU A 104 -6.16 2.05 -5.10
C LEU A 104 -5.52 3.31 -5.65
N SER A 105 -6.30 4.36 -5.93
CA SER A 105 -5.78 5.63 -6.48
C SER A 105 -4.78 6.27 -5.54
N THR A 106 -5.11 6.34 -4.25
CA THR A 106 -4.23 6.89 -3.21
C THR A 106 -2.95 6.07 -3.06
N VAL A 107 -3.04 4.73 -3.12
CA VAL A 107 -1.87 3.85 -3.01
C VAL A 107 -0.94 4.00 -4.21
N ILE A 108 -1.47 4.12 -5.42
CA ILE A 108 -0.67 4.38 -6.63
C ILE A 108 0.07 5.72 -6.48
N GLU A 109 -0.62 6.78 -6.07
CA GLU A 109 -0.02 8.10 -5.92
C GLU A 109 1.04 8.12 -4.81
N LEU A 110 0.75 7.52 -3.65
CA LEU A 110 1.73 7.31 -2.58
C LEU A 110 3.00 6.61 -3.10
N CYS A 111 2.85 5.57 -3.91
CA CYS A 111 3.98 4.85 -4.46
C CYS A 111 4.80 5.72 -5.44
N LYS A 112 4.13 6.51 -6.28
CA LYS A 112 4.77 7.45 -7.23
C LYS A 112 5.58 8.51 -6.48
N GLU A 113 4.96 9.20 -5.54
CA GLU A 113 5.59 10.24 -4.73
C GLU A 113 6.77 9.67 -3.93
N PHE A 114 6.57 8.53 -3.28
CA PHE A 114 7.62 7.89 -2.49
C PHE A 114 8.82 7.49 -3.34
N ARG A 115 8.60 6.94 -4.54
CA ARG A 115 9.69 6.60 -5.48
C ARG A 115 10.46 7.83 -5.95
N LYS A 116 9.77 8.95 -6.14
CA LYS A 116 10.40 10.23 -6.53
C LYS A 116 11.27 10.79 -5.41
N ASP A 117 10.74 10.80 -4.18
CA ASP A 117 11.43 11.40 -3.02
C ASP A 117 12.53 10.49 -2.45
N PHE A 118 12.36 9.17 -2.55
CA PHE A 118 13.27 8.17 -1.97
C PHE A 118 13.64 7.08 -2.99
N PRO A 119 14.37 7.40 -4.06
CA PRO A 119 14.63 6.47 -5.18
C PRO A 119 15.45 5.23 -4.77
N THR A 120 16.18 5.29 -3.66
CA THR A 120 17.01 4.18 -3.15
C THR A 120 16.29 3.29 -2.14
N LYS A 121 15.12 3.71 -1.65
CA LYS A 121 14.34 2.97 -0.66
C LYS A 121 13.31 2.06 -1.33
N SER A 122 13.06 0.91 -0.71
CA SER A 122 12.14 -0.08 -1.27
C SER A 122 10.69 0.13 -0.83
N ILE A 123 9.74 -0.27 -1.68
CA ILE A 123 8.32 -0.35 -1.34
C ILE A 123 7.89 -1.81 -1.36
N PHE A 124 7.29 -2.28 -0.26
CA PHE A 124 6.67 -3.59 -0.13
C PHE A 124 5.15 -3.38 -0.01
N LEU A 125 4.37 -4.21 -0.72
CA LEU A 125 2.92 -4.10 -0.74
C LEU A 125 2.28 -5.47 -0.49
N TRP A 126 1.30 -5.50 0.41
CA TRP A 126 0.48 -6.68 0.68
C TRP A 126 -0.91 -6.49 0.08
N THR A 127 -1.41 -7.54 -0.57
CA THR A 127 -2.77 -7.61 -1.09
C THR A 127 -3.32 -9.01 -0.93
N GLY A 128 -4.61 -9.12 -0.69
CA GLY A 128 -5.30 -10.41 -0.72
C GLY A 128 -5.74 -10.84 -2.11
N TYR A 129 -5.57 -10.00 -3.13
CA TYR A 129 -5.82 -10.39 -4.51
C TYR A 129 -4.68 -11.26 -5.06
N GLU A 130 -4.99 -12.13 -6.02
CA GLU A 130 -3.99 -12.84 -6.82
C GLU A 130 -3.52 -11.92 -7.96
N ILE A 131 -2.22 -11.91 -8.26
CA ILE A 131 -1.65 -11.01 -9.27
C ILE A 131 -2.23 -11.29 -10.67
N GLU A 132 -2.63 -12.52 -10.93
CA GLU A 132 -3.26 -12.96 -12.19
C GLU A 132 -4.63 -12.31 -12.42
N ASP A 133 -5.31 -11.92 -11.33
CA ASP A 133 -6.66 -11.33 -11.36
C ASP A 133 -6.62 -9.78 -11.30
N PHE A 134 -5.44 -9.18 -11.30
CA PHE A 134 -5.31 -7.73 -11.25
C PHE A 134 -5.96 -7.05 -12.45
N THR A 135 -6.77 -6.05 -12.18
CA THR A 135 -7.25 -5.11 -13.20
C THR A 135 -6.07 -4.31 -13.79
N GLU A 136 -6.26 -3.68 -14.95
CA GLU A 136 -5.22 -2.84 -15.54
C GLU A 136 -4.80 -1.70 -14.61
N GLN A 137 -5.74 -1.14 -13.85
CA GLN A 137 -5.44 -0.09 -12.88
C GLN A 137 -4.62 -0.64 -11.69
N GLN A 138 -4.95 -1.82 -11.18
CA GLN A 138 -4.16 -2.46 -10.12
C GLN A 138 -2.75 -2.81 -10.59
N LYS A 139 -2.59 -3.23 -11.86
CA LYS A 139 -1.27 -3.51 -12.44
C LYS A 139 -0.35 -2.29 -12.47
N GLU A 140 -0.90 -1.07 -12.48
CA GLU A 140 -0.10 0.15 -12.47
C GLU A 140 0.84 0.21 -11.25
N VAL A 141 0.40 -0.26 -10.08
CA VAL A 141 1.22 -0.24 -8.84
C VAL A 141 2.52 -1.01 -8.98
N LEU A 142 2.54 -2.06 -9.85
CA LEU A 142 3.73 -2.89 -10.10
C LEU A 142 4.90 -2.07 -10.67
N ASN A 143 4.63 -0.92 -11.28
CA ASN A 143 5.65 -0.01 -11.79
C ASN A 143 6.47 0.67 -10.69
N TYR A 144 5.99 0.67 -9.46
CA TYR A 144 6.58 1.44 -8.36
C TYR A 144 7.09 0.58 -7.21
N ILE A 145 6.49 -0.59 -6.97
CA ILE A 145 6.84 -1.46 -5.84
C ILE A 145 8.03 -2.36 -6.15
N HIS A 146 8.63 -2.90 -5.10
CA HIS A 146 9.80 -3.80 -5.19
C HIS A 146 9.43 -5.24 -4.84
N VAL A 147 8.54 -5.42 -3.87
CA VAL A 147 8.06 -6.73 -3.46
C VAL A 147 6.54 -6.67 -3.31
N LEU A 148 5.86 -7.63 -3.92
CA LEU A 148 4.44 -7.87 -3.75
C LEU A 148 4.25 -9.12 -2.90
N ILE A 149 3.43 -9.02 -1.87
CA ILE A 149 2.91 -10.17 -1.12
C ILE A 149 1.44 -10.28 -1.49
N CYS A 150 1.07 -11.34 -2.22
CA CYS A 150 -0.26 -11.48 -2.80
C CYS A 150 -0.94 -12.81 -2.45
N GLY A 151 -2.25 -12.83 -2.57
CA GLY A 151 -3.12 -13.95 -2.27
C GLY A 151 -3.87 -13.79 -0.94
N PRO A 152 -5.11 -14.31 -0.87
CA PRO A 152 -5.94 -14.23 0.32
C PRO A 152 -5.33 -15.08 1.46
N PHE A 153 -5.54 -14.63 2.70
CA PHE A 153 -5.21 -15.45 3.86
C PHE A 153 -6.18 -16.63 3.94
N VAL A 154 -5.63 -17.83 4.10
CA VAL A 154 -6.36 -19.07 4.29
C VAL A 154 -6.03 -19.65 5.66
N GLU A 155 -7.01 -19.68 6.56
CA GLU A 155 -6.82 -20.08 7.97
C GLU A 155 -6.27 -21.51 8.10
N GLU A 156 -6.73 -22.42 7.27
CA GLU A 156 -6.30 -23.82 7.24
C GLU A 156 -4.84 -24.01 6.78
N LEU A 157 -4.28 -23.00 6.12
CA LEU A 157 -2.90 -22.96 5.64
C LEU A 157 -2.01 -22.00 6.45
N LYS A 158 -2.51 -21.53 7.61
CA LYS A 158 -1.79 -20.64 8.51
C LYS A 158 -0.49 -21.30 9.00
N ASP A 159 0.62 -20.56 8.89
CA ASP A 159 1.91 -20.97 9.43
C ASP A 159 2.66 -19.75 9.96
N LEU A 160 2.91 -19.71 11.27
CA LEU A 160 3.59 -18.59 11.94
C LEU A 160 5.11 -18.53 11.67
N ASN A 161 5.69 -19.57 11.05
CA ASN A 161 7.12 -19.57 10.68
C ASN A 161 7.36 -18.91 9.32
N LEU A 162 6.32 -18.64 8.55
CA LEU A 162 6.44 -17.99 7.25
C LEU A 162 6.85 -16.52 7.42
N LYS A 163 7.83 -16.11 6.62
CA LYS A 163 8.26 -14.70 6.59
C LYS A 163 7.34 -13.90 5.66
N MET A 164 6.88 -12.73 6.14
CA MET A 164 6.10 -11.74 5.40
C MET A 164 4.69 -12.18 4.94
N ARG A 165 4.20 -13.35 5.32
CA ARG A 165 2.89 -13.89 4.93
C ARG A 165 2.30 -14.73 6.05
N GLY A 166 0.98 -14.82 6.10
CA GLY A 166 0.26 -15.51 7.18
C GLY A 166 -0.11 -16.95 6.86
N SER A 167 -0.21 -17.31 5.58
CA SER A 167 -0.58 -18.67 5.12
C SER A 167 0.26 -19.10 3.94
N SER A 168 0.45 -20.41 3.76
CA SER A 168 1.41 -20.98 2.81
C SER A 168 1.01 -20.76 1.34
N ASN A 169 -0.25 -20.52 1.03
CA ASN A 169 -0.74 -20.21 -0.30
C ASN A 169 -0.35 -18.80 -0.77
N GLN A 170 -0.13 -17.86 0.16
CA GLN A 170 0.29 -16.51 -0.21
C GLN A 170 1.69 -16.52 -0.81
N ARG A 171 1.94 -15.64 -1.78
CA ARG A 171 3.19 -15.57 -2.52
C ARG A 171 3.95 -14.29 -2.18
N VAL A 172 5.28 -14.39 -2.15
CA VAL A 172 6.20 -13.24 -2.01
C VAL A 172 6.93 -13.10 -3.34
N LEU A 173 6.60 -12.09 -4.10
CA LEU A 173 7.08 -11.88 -5.46
C LEU A 173 8.01 -10.66 -5.52
N PRO A 174 9.29 -10.84 -5.87
CA PRO A 174 10.15 -9.71 -6.22
C PRO A 174 9.71 -9.16 -7.58
N ILE A 175 9.29 -7.90 -7.59
CA ILE A 175 8.82 -7.21 -8.81
C ILE A 175 9.97 -6.44 -9.47
N ARG A 176 10.82 -5.79 -8.65
CA ARG A 176 11.99 -5.08 -9.14
C ARG A 176 13.22 -5.59 -8.41
N TYR A 177 14.21 -6.02 -9.17
CA TYR A 177 15.54 -6.26 -8.64
C TYR A 177 16.19 -4.90 -8.33
N THR A 178 15.93 -4.35 -7.16
CA THR A 178 16.89 -3.45 -6.56
C THR A 178 17.98 -4.30 -5.94
N MET A 179 19.21 -4.01 -6.29
CA MET A 179 20.36 -4.61 -5.63
C MET A 179 20.26 -4.27 -4.14
N PHE A 180 19.67 -5.18 -3.36
CA PHE A 180 19.85 -5.16 -1.92
C PHE A 180 21.33 -5.46 -1.71
N LYS A 181 22.09 -4.50 -1.18
CA LYS A 181 23.43 -4.76 -0.67
C LYS A 181 23.27 -5.88 0.38
N GLU A 182 23.93 -7.00 0.13
CA GLU A 182 24.08 -8.09 1.10
C GLU A 182 24.80 -7.59 2.34
#